data_5eb86b60c4bab51a16ad35dcd1a760aa
#
_entry.id   5eb86b60c4bab51a16ad35dcd1a760aa
#
_cell.length_a   1.000
_cell.length_b   1.000
_cell.length_c   1.000
_cell.angle_alpha   90.00
_cell.angle_beta   90.00
_cell.angle_gamma   90.00
#
_symmetry.space_group_name_H-M   'P 1'
#
loop_
_entity.id
_entity.type
_entity.pdbx_description
1 polymer ?
#
loop_
_entity_poly.entity_id
_entity_poly.type
_entity_poly.pdbx_seq_one_letter_code
_entity_poly.pdbx_strand_id
1 'polypeptide(L)'
;MLAIMLFKRKLDILFIYLFLIVFSSQLYGQKYIFEGDPELIYEKGNFKQNYNTGLFFYKTNQWDLAIEFFLKCKELTRKNTIHYKKLAWCFVYTKNYDQALENINKIKNRKHKKLVQLLIKDLKRLPKRKKIDKKQIDQMFREKQDLVLRAKQKNIELGKLLVNNYGP
;
A
#
# COMPACT_ATOMS: atom_id res chain seq x y z
N MET A 1 -43.22 -18.23 30.33
CA MET A 1 -43.18 -17.24 29.26
C MET A 1 -41.84 -16.49 29.19
N LEU A 2 -41.32 -15.94 30.29
CA LEU A 2 -40.07 -15.20 30.35
C LEU A 2 -38.82 -15.98 29.89
N ALA A 3 -38.71 -17.27 30.26
CA ALA A 3 -37.57 -18.13 29.91
C ALA A 3 -37.45 -18.39 28.40
N ILE A 4 -38.58 -18.50 27.70
CA ILE A 4 -38.62 -18.71 26.22
C ILE A 4 -38.16 -17.42 25.50
N MET A 5 -38.53 -16.24 26.00
CA MET A 5 -38.08 -14.96 25.41
C MET A 5 -36.56 -14.75 25.60
N LEU A 6 -36.01 -15.12 26.75
CA LEU A 6 -34.57 -15.01 27.03
C LEU A 6 -33.77 -16.01 26.19
N PHE A 7 -34.29 -17.20 25.95
CA PHE A 7 -33.66 -18.20 25.08
C PHE A 7 -33.64 -17.73 23.62
N LYS A 8 -34.74 -17.19 23.13
CA LYS A 8 -34.84 -16.64 21.77
C LYS A 8 -33.84 -15.49 21.56
N ARG A 9 -33.73 -14.59 22.51
CA ARG A 9 -32.79 -13.46 22.46
C ARG A 9 -31.31 -13.90 22.44
N LYS A 10 -30.97 -14.98 23.21
CA LYS A 10 -29.62 -15.56 23.15
C LYS A 10 -29.32 -16.23 21.82
N LEU A 11 -30.33 -16.86 21.21
CA LEU A 11 -30.20 -17.48 19.89
C LEU A 11 -29.97 -16.43 18.81
N ASP A 12 -30.69 -15.33 18.83
CA ASP A 12 -30.55 -14.21 17.87
C ASP A 12 -29.15 -13.57 17.98
N ILE A 13 -28.65 -13.38 19.19
CA ILE A 13 -27.28 -12.86 19.42
C ILE A 13 -26.24 -13.85 18.86
N LEU A 14 -26.41 -15.15 19.08
CA LEU A 14 -25.52 -16.18 18.56
C LEU A 14 -25.50 -16.19 17.01
N PHE A 15 -26.67 -16.05 16.39
CA PHE A 15 -26.80 -15.95 14.93
C PHE A 15 -26.11 -14.70 14.38
N ILE A 16 -26.22 -13.55 15.04
CA ILE A 16 -25.52 -12.32 14.66
C ILE A 16 -24.00 -12.49 14.75
N TYR A 17 -23.50 -13.12 15.83
CA TYR A 17 -22.07 -13.40 15.96
C TYR A 17 -21.56 -14.38 14.89
N LEU A 18 -22.33 -15.43 14.60
CA LEU A 18 -21.97 -16.40 13.56
C LEU A 18 -21.97 -15.74 12.16
N PHE A 19 -22.95 -14.88 11.90
CA PHE A 19 -23.02 -14.12 10.65
C PHE A 19 -21.86 -13.13 10.51
N LEU A 20 -21.47 -12.43 11.59
CA LEU A 20 -20.30 -11.54 11.60
C LEU A 20 -18.99 -12.30 11.39
N ILE A 21 -18.83 -13.51 11.95
CA ILE A 21 -17.65 -14.34 11.73
C ILE A 21 -17.57 -14.83 10.29
N VAL A 22 -18.69 -15.30 9.73
CA VAL A 22 -18.74 -15.75 8.32
C VAL A 22 -18.51 -14.58 7.36
N PHE A 23 -19.10 -13.41 7.64
CA PHE A 23 -18.94 -12.21 6.81
C PHE A 23 -17.52 -11.63 6.91
N SER A 24 -16.90 -11.65 8.09
CA SER A 24 -15.50 -11.22 8.24
C SER A 24 -14.53 -12.18 7.53
N SER A 25 -14.79 -13.48 7.53
CA SER A 25 -13.97 -14.45 6.80
C SER A 25 -14.04 -14.26 5.28
N GLN A 26 -15.18 -13.81 4.75
CA GLN A 26 -15.31 -13.47 3.32
C GLN A 26 -14.60 -12.15 2.97
N LEU A 27 -14.55 -11.17 3.87
CA LEU A 27 -13.83 -9.91 3.67
C LEU A 27 -12.29 -10.07 3.71
N TYR A 28 -11.78 -11.03 4.48
CA TYR A 28 -10.34 -11.34 4.56
C TYR A 28 -9.86 -12.28 3.45
N GLY A 29 -10.77 -12.87 2.69
CA GLY A 29 -10.49 -13.92 1.71
C GLY A 29 -10.71 -13.55 0.25
N GLN A 30 -10.49 -12.29 -0.17
CA GLN A 30 -10.22 -12.08 -1.60
C GLN A 30 -8.86 -12.70 -1.93
N LYS A 31 -8.88 -14.03 -2.04
CA LYS A 31 -7.83 -14.81 -2.67
C LYS A 31 -7.74 -14.24 -4.09
N TYR A 32 -6.69 -13.46 -4.38
CA TYR A 32 -6.44 -13.00 -5.74
C TYR A 32 -6.17 -14.25 -6.55
N ILE A 33 -7.24 -14.81 -7.14
CA ILE A 33 -7.12 -15.89 -8.10
C ILE A 33 -6.54 -15.25 -9.34
N PHE A 34 -5.31 -15.60 -9.63
CA PHE A 34 -4.69 -15.26 -10.88
C PHE A 34 -5.19 -16.28 -11.91
N GLU A 35 -5.93 -15.82 -12.90
CA GLU A 35 -6.41 -16.64 -14.02
C GLU A 35 -5.48 -16.38 -15.21
N GLY A 36 -4.70 -17.39 -15.56
CA GLY A 36 -3.85 -17.35 -16.75
C GLY A 36 -2.44 -17.90 -16.52
N ASP A 37 -1.73 -18.12 -17.62
CA ASP A 37 -0.32 -18.45 -17.61
C ASP A 37 0.51 -17.16 -17.55
N PRO A 38 1.33 -16.95 -16.50
CA PRO A 38 2.14 -15.74 -16.37
C PRO A 38 3.12 -15.54 -17.54
N GLU A 39 3.73 -16.61 -18.03
CA GLU A 39 4.70 -16.53 -19.15
C GLU A 39 4.01 -16.03 -20.42
N LEU A 40 2.86 -16.61 -20.75
CA LEU A 40 2.06 -16.19 -21.89
C LEU A 40 1.60 -14.74 -21.78
N ILE A 41 1.22 -14.30 -20.57
CA ILE A 41 0.84 -12.90 -20.31
C ILE A 41 2.04 -11.96 -20.45
N TYR A 42 3.20 -12.37 -19.98
CA TYR A 42 4.42 -11.57 -20.13
C TYR A 42 4.78 -11.36 -21.60
N GLU A 43 4.72 -12.41 -22.40
CA GLU A 43 5.07 -12.36 -23.82
C GLU A 43 4.03 -11.64 -24.68
N LYS A 44 2.74 -11.98 -24.55
CA LYS A 44 1.66 -11.58 -25.46
C LYS A 44 0.59 -10.71 -24.83
N GLY A 45 0.62 -10.55 -23.52
CA GLY A 45 -0.39 -9.79 -22.77
C GLY A 45 -0.30 -8.28 -22.99
N ASN A 46 -1.43 -7.62 -22.95
CA ASN A 46 -1.53 -6.17 -22.98
C ASN A 46 -1.13 -5.53 -21.63
N PHE A 47 -1.10 -4.19 -21.58
CA PHE A 47 -0.77 -3.43 -20.37
C PHE A 47 -1.61 -3.86 -19.15
N LYS A 48 -2.93 -4.00 -19.31
CA LYS A 48 -3.84 -4.34 -18.21
C LYS A 48 -3.55 -5.73 -17.63
N GLN A 49 -3.33 -6.70 -18.49
CA GLN A 49 -2.98 -8.07 -18.09
C GLN A 49 -1.65 -8.09 -17.34
N ASN A 50 -0.59 -7.52 -17.91
CA ASN A 50 0.71 -7.42 -17.25
C ASN A 50 0.63 -6.64 -15.92
N TYR A 51 -0.11 -5.55 -15.87
CA TYR A 51 -0.27 -4.77 -14.63
C TYR A 51 -1.00 -5.59 -13.53
N ASN A 52 -2.05 -6.32 -13.88
CA ASN A 52 -2.80 -7.15 -12.92
C ASN A 52 -1.95 -8.32 -12.42
N THR A 53 -1.17 -8.96 -13.30
CA THR A 53 -0.22 -10.01 -12.92
C THR A 53 0.86 -9.47 -11.98
N GLY A 54 1.44 -8.33 -12.31
CA GLY A 54 2.37 -7.64 -11.42
C GLY A 54 1.75 -7.27 -10.07
N LEU A 55 0.47 -6.88 -10.02
CA LEU A 55 -0.25 -6.64 -8.76
C LEU A 55 -0.45 -7.92 -7.95
N PHE A 56 -0.72 -9.04 -8.59
CA PHE A 56 -0.83 -10.34 -7.92
C PHE A 56 0.49 -10.69 -7.23
N PHE A 57 1.62 -10.67 -7.95
CA PHE A 57 2.94 -10.94 -7.39
C PHE A 57 3.34 -9.92 -6.32
N TYR A 58 2.99 -8.64 -6.49
CA TYR A 58 3.18 -7.61 -5.48
C TYR A 58 2.45 -7.93 -4.16
N LYS A 59 1.22 -8.42 -4.21
CA LYS A 59 0.41 -8.74 -3.04
C LYS A 59 0.84 -10.03 -2.36
N THR A 60 1.38 -10.98 -3.11
CA THR A 60 1.94 -12.24 -2.60
C THR A 60 3.40 -12.12 -2.15
N ASN A 61 3.95 -10.88 -2.13
CA ASN A 61 5.32 -10.56 -1.74
C ASN A 61 6.41 -11.18 -2.63
N GLN A 62 6.07 -11.54 -3.86
CA GLN A 62 7.01 -12.03 -4.88
C GLN A 62 7.54 -10.84 -5.68
N TRP A 63 8.44 -10.05 -5.04
CA TRP A 63 8.84 -8.73 -5.53
C TRP A 63 9.57 -8.77 -6.85
N ASP A 64 10.41 -9.77 -7.08
CA ASP A 64 11.21 -9.89 -8.29
C ASP A 64 10.31 -10.15 -9.50
N LEU A 65 9.35 -11.07 -9.39
CA LEU A 65 8.35 -11.30 -10.43
C LEU A 65 7.47 -10.05 -10.65
N ALA A 66 7.04 -9.38 -9.57
CA ALA A 66 6.28 -8.15 -9.69
C ALA A 66 7.07 -7.06 -10.45
N ILE A 67 8.38 -6.96 -10.23
CA ILE A 67 9.27 -6.02 -10.95
C ILE A 67 9.24 -6.31 -12.44
N GLU A 68 9.40 -7.56 -12.87
CA GLU A 68 9.40 -7.95 -14.27
C GLU A 68 8.12 -7.51 -14.99
N PHE A 69 6.96 -7.83 -14.42
CA PHE A 69 5.66 -7.45 -14.99
C PHE A 69 5.44 -5.92 -15.02
N PHE A 70 5.89 -5.19 -14.00
CA PHE A 70 5.79 -3.72 -14.03
C PHE A 70 6.79 -3.08 -14.98
N LEU A 71 7.95 -3.68 -15.21
CA LEU A 71 8.89 -3.25 -16.26
C LEU A 71 8.28 -3.50 -17.64
N LYS A 72 7.62 -4.64 -17.85
CA LYS A 72 6.85 -4.90 -19.08
C LYS A 72 5.77 -3.85 -19.32
N CYS A 73 5.06 -3.43 -18.28
CA CYS A 73 4.12 -2.32 -18.36
C CYS A 73 4.78 -1.00 -18.85
N LYS A 74 6.02 -0.74 -18.43
CA LYS A 74 6.78 0.45 -18.88
C LYS A 74 7.10 0.38 -20.39
N GLU A 75 7.37 -0.80 -20.93
CA GLU A 75 7.60 -1.02 -22.35
C GLU A 75 6.32 -0.83 -23.17
N LEU A 76 5.20 -1.40 -22.69
CA LEU A 76 3.92 -1.38 -23.38
C LEU A 76 3.26 0.00 -23.44
N THR A 77 3.60 0.93 -22.55
CA THR A 77 3.04 2.28 -22.58
C THR A 77 3.92 3.33 -21.90
N ARG A 78 4.10 4.46 -22.61
CA ARG A 78 4.76 5.65 -22.05
C ARG A 78 3.78 6.61 -21.36
N LYS A 79 2.49 6.52 -21.66
CA LYS A 79 1.46 7.47 -21.17
C LYS A 79 0.95 7.13 -19.78
N ASN A 80 0.84 5.85 -19.45
CA ASN A 80 0.32 5.40 -18.18
C ASN A 80 1.44 5.29 -17.14
N THR A 81 1.33 6.01 -16.03
CA THR A 81 2.36 6.09 -14.98
C THR A 81 1.99 5.34 -13.69
N ILE A 82 0.85 4.61 -13.68
CA ILE A 82 0.34 3.95 -12.48
C ILE A 82 1.28 2.85 -11.95
N HIS A 83 1.96 2.15 -12.85
CA HIS A 83 2.90 1.08 -12.53
C HIS A 83 4.15 1.59 -11.80
N TYR A 84 4.62 2.83 -12.06
CA TYR A 84 5.82 3.38 -11.42
C TYR A 84 5.73 3.42 -9.88
N LYS A 85 4.55 3.69 -9.34
CA LYS A 85 4.35 3.67 -7.89
C LYS A 85 4.60 2.27 -7.30
N LYS A 86 4.07 1.24 -7.94
CA LYS A 86 4.21 -0.15 -7.48
C LYS A 86 5.64 -0.65 -7.70
N LEU A 87 6.21 -0.35 -8.85
CA LEU A 87 7.59 -0.68 -9.19
C LEU A 87 8.57 -0.06 -8.19
N ALA A 88 8.40 1.22 -7.83
CA ALA A 88 9.21 1.86 -6.80
C ALA A 88 9.13 1.14 -5.45
N TRP A 89 7.94 0.71 -5.02
CA TRP A 89 7.79 -0.05 -3.79
C TRP A 89 8.43 -1.44 -3.84
N CYS A 90 8.34 -2.17 -4.97
CA CYS A 90 9.06 -3.42 -5.16
C CYS A 90 10.56 -3.20 -4.95
N PHE A 91 11.14 -2.16 -5.56
CA PHE A 91 12.54 -1.81 -5.38
C PHE A 91 12.91 -1.39 -3.94
N VAL A 92 11.99 -0.77 -3.19
CA VAL A 92 12.20 -0.50 -1.77
C VAL A 92 12.30 -1.81 -0.98
N TYR A 93 11.41 -2.78 -1.24
CA TYR A 93 11.39 -4.07 -0.54
C TYR A 93 12.58 -4.96 -0.91
N THR A 94 13.07 -4.90 -2.15
CA THR A 94 14.29 -5.59 -2.60
C THR A 94 15.57 -4.81 -2.28
N LYS A 95 15.46 -3.67 -1.57
CA LYS A 95 16.58 -2.79 -1.15
C LYS A 95 17.33 -2.13 -2.31
N ASN A 96 16.74 -2.12 -3.49
CA ASN A 96 17.29 -1.46 -4.67
C ASN A 96 16.87 0.03 -4.71
N TYR A 97 17.42 0.81 -3.77
CA TYR A 97 16.96 2.16 -3.47
C TYR A 97 17.17 3.17 -4.60
N ASP A 98 18.17 2.99 -5.44
CA ASP A 98 18.44 3.90 -6.56
C ASP A 98 17.37 3.75 -7.65
N GLN A 99 17.02 2.52 -8.00
CA GLN A 99 15.91 2.25 -8.91
C GLN A 99 14.56 2.66 -8.31
N ALA A 100 14.38 2.50 -6.98
CA ALA A 100 13.19 3.01 -6.31
C ALA A 100 13.05 4.53 -6.46
N LEU A 101 14.14 5.30 -6.29
CA LEU A 101 14.16 6.76 -6.47
C LEU A 101 13.89 7.17 -7.92
N GLU A 102 14.47 6.47 -8.89
CA GLU A 102 14.22 6.73 -10.31
C GLU A 102 12.73 6.61 -10.64
N ASN A 103 12.09 5.52 -10.20
CA ASN A 103 10.70 5.25 -10.51
C ASN A 103 9.73 6.15 -9.72
N ILE A 104 10.01 6.44 -8.43
CA ILE A 104 9.17 7.35 -7.64
C ILE A 104 9.19 8.77 -8.21
N ASN A 105 10.26 9.19 -8.86
CA ASN A 105 10.35 10.51 -9.48
C ASN A 105 9.42 10.69 -10.67
N LYS A 106 8.97 9.60 -11.31
CA LYS A 106 8.06 9.61 -12.45
C LYS A 106 6.58 9.75 -12.05
N ILE A 107 6.25 9.61 -10.77
CA ILE A 107 4.85 9.76 -10.32
C ILE A 107 4.47 11.23 -10.14
N LYS A 108 3.19 11.55 -10.45
CA LYS A 108 2.65 12.92 -10.34
C LYS A 108 2.39 13.36 -8.90
N ASN A 109 2.08 12.44 -7.99
CA ASN A 109 1.73 12.75 -6.60
C ASN A 109 2.98 13.21 -5.80
N ARG A 110 3.17 14.53 -5.72
CA ARG A 110 4.31 15.16 -5.02
C ARG A 110 4.41 14.78 -3.54
N LYS A 111 3.28 14.66 -2.83
CA LYS A 111 3.28 14.31 -1.40
C LYS A 111 3.79 12.88 -1.19
N HIS A 112 3.26 11.93 -1.96
CA HIS A 112 3.69 10.53 -1.90
C HIS A 112 5.16 10.39 -2.29
N LYS A 113 5.58 11.06 -3.39
CA LYS A 113 6.99 11.10 -3.82
C LYS A 113 7.91 11.52 -2.68
N LYS A 114 7.63 12.68 -2.04
CA LYS A 114 8.45 13.21 -0.94
C LYS A 114 8.53 12.25 0.26
N LEU A 115 7.40 11.62 0.63
CA LEU A 115 7.36 10.65 1.72
C LEU A 115 8.22 9.41 1.44
N VAL A 116 8.14 8.85 0.23
CA VAL A 116 8.95 7.68 -0.15
C VAL A 116 10.44 8.04 -0.24
N GLN A 117 10.78 9.23 -0.76
CA GLN A 117 12.16 9.71 -0.77
C GLN A 117 12.75 9.84 0.64
N LEU A 118 11.98 10.39 1.60
CA LEU A 118 12.39 10.47 3.00
C LEU A 118 12.57 9.08 3.63
N LEU A 119 11.66 8.15 3.35
CA LEU A 119 11.79 6.77 3.81
C LEU A 119 13.08 6.13 3.27
N ILE A 120 13.34 6.23 1.97
CA ILE A 120 14.55 5.68 1.35
C ILE A 120 15.81 6.30 1.96
N LYS A 121 15.81 7.61 2.22
CA LYS A 121 16.93 8.29 2.89
C LYS A 121 17.23 7.68 4.25
N ASP A 122 16.21 7.35 5.04
CA ASP A 122 16.40 6.74 6.35
C ASP A 122 16.82 5.27 6.22
N LEU A 123 16.24 4.51 5.29
CA LEU A 123 16.63 3.13 5.02
C LEU A 123 18.10 3.02 4.59
N LYS A 124 18.60 3.95 3.77
CA LYS A 124 20.03 4.02 3.37
C LYS A 124 20.98 4.31 4.54
N ARG A 125 20.51 4.97 5.60
CA ARG A 125 21.30 5.30 6.80
C ARG A 125 21.40 4.14 7.80
N LEU A 126 20.55 3.14 7.66
CA LEU A 126 20.59 1.99 8.56
C LEU A 126 21.83 1.14 8.34
N PRO A 127 22.39 0.55 9.41
CA PRO A 127 23.55 -0.32 9.29
C PRO A 127 23.27 -1.47 8.31
N LYS A 128 24.19 -1.77 7.41
CA LYS A 128 24.07 -2.85 6.39
C LYS A 128 23.71 -4.21 6.99
N ARG A 129 24.13 -4.48 8.24
CA ARG A 129 23.84 -5.73 8.96
C ARG A 129 22.39 -5.82 9.46
N LYS A 130 21.66 -4.71 9.53
CA LYS A 130 20.27 -4.70 10.03
C LYS A 130 19.35 -5.26 8.95
N LYS A 131 18.86 -6.47 9.18
CA LYS A 131 17.80 -7.07 8.34
C LYS A 131 16.47 -6.39 8.69
N ILE A 132 15.91 -5.68 7.73
CA ILE A 132 14.59 -5.05 7.86
C ILE A 132 13.65 -5.78 6.94
N ASP A 133 12.52 -6.19 7.50
CA ASP A 133 11.44 -6.83 6.76
C ASP A 133 10.43 -5.81 6.20
N LYS A 134 9.50 -6.31 5.38
CA LYS A 134 8.42 -5.49 4.81
C LYS A 134 7.59 -4.78 5.88
N LYS A 135 7.26 -5.48 6.97
CA LYS A 135 6.40 -4.95 8.04
C LYS A 135 7.04 -3.73 8.71
N GLN A 136 8.34 -3.79 8.96
CA GLN A 136 9.12 -2.68 9.51
C GLN A 136 9.20 -1.51 8.53
N ILE A 137 9.41 -1.77 7.24
CA ILE A 137 9.41 -0.72 6.20
C ILE A 137 8.04 -0.03 6.14
N ASP A 138 6.95 -0.80 6.13
CA ASP A 138 5.59 -0.27 6.10
C ASP A 138 5.26 0.53 7.36
N GLN A 139 5.78 0.13 8.53
CA GLN A 139 5.64 0.87 9.78
C GLN A 139 6.40 2.20 9.72
N MET A 140 7.66 2.20 9.31
CA MET A 140 8.46 3.43 9.13
C MET A 140 7.78 4.41 8.16
N PHE A 141 7.13 3.92 7.12
CA PHE A 141 6.39 4.77 6.19
C PHE A 141 5.15 5.39 6.84
N ARG A 142 4.37 4.63 7.60
CA ARG A 142 3.22 5.15 8.36
C ARG A 142 3.62 6.21 9.36
N GLU A 143 4.67 5.96 10.14
CA GLU A 143 5.19 6.94 11.11
C GLU A 143 5.56 8.27 10.44
N LYS A 144 6.17 8.22 9.24
CA LYS A 144 6.46 9.44 8.47
C LYS A 144 5.21 10.16 7.99
N GLN A 145 4.19 9.42 7.57
CA GLN A 145 2.91 10.01 7.20
C GLN A 145 2.28 10.75 8.39
N ASP A 146 2.28 10.12 9.56
CA ASP A 146 1.72 10.69 10.79
C ASP A 146 2.49 11.95 11.24
N LEU A 147 3.82 11.93 11.18
CA LEU A 147 4.64 13.10 11.49
C LEU A 147 4.31 14.29 10.57
N VAL A 148 4.15 14.05 9.27
CA VAL A 148 3.78 15.11 8.31
C VAL A 148 2.37 15.64 8.57
N LEU A 149 1.43 14.77 8.93
CA LEU A 149 0.07 15.16 9.27
C LEU A 149 0.03 16.02 10.54
N ARG A 150 0.74 15.61 11.61
CA ARG A 150 0.84 16.37 12.87
C ARG A 150 1.50 17.73 12.66
N ALA A 151 2.58 17.79 11.86
CA ALA A 151 3.23 19.07 11.55
C ALA A 151 2.29 20.02 10.80
N LYS A 152 1.48 19.48 9.85
CA LYS A 152 0.47 20.27 9.15
C LYS A 152 -0.62 20.79 10.10
N GLN A 153 -1.09 19.96 11.02
CA GLN A 153 -2.10 20.35 12.01
C GLN A 153 -1.60 21.48 12.90
N LYS A 154 -0.38 21.36 13.45
CA LYS A 154 0.24 22.45 14.24
C LYS A 154 0.34 23.76 13.46
N ASN A 155 0.72 23.72 12.18
CA ASN A 155 0.80 24.93 11.35
C ASN A 155 -0.58 25.57 11.12
N ILE A 156 -1.64 24.76 10.99
CA ILE A 156 -3.02 25.25 10.87
C ILE A 156 -3.45 25.93 12.19
N GLU A 157 -3.17 25.31 13.33
CA GLU A 157 -3.51 25.85 14.65
C GLU A 157 -2.77 27.17 14.92
N LEU A 158 -1.47 27.23 14.60
CA LEU A 158 -0.68 28.44 14.70
C LEU A 158 -1.23 29.56 13.80
N GLY A 159 -1.58 29.22 12.56
CA GLY A 159 -2.19 30.17 11.62
C GLY A 159 -3.52 30.74 12.15
N LYS A 160 -4.37 29.91 12.74
CA LYS A 160 -5.62 30.37 13.38
C LYS A 160 -5.37 31.30 14.56
N LEU A 161 -4.39 30.98 15.40
CA LEU A 161 -4.01 31.82 16.54
C LEU A 161 -3.49 33.19 16.08
N LEU A 162 -2.69 33.24 15.02
CA LEU A 162 -2.17 34.47 14.46
C LEU A 162 -3.30 35.34 13.88
N VAL A 163 -4.24 34.77 13.15
CA VAL A 163 -5.41 35.47 12.60
C VAL A 163 -6.28 36.03 13.72
N ASN A 164 -6.50 35.27 14.80
CA ASN A 164 -7.32 35.71 15.92
C ASN A 164 -6.66 36.82 16.75
N ASN A 165 -5.33 36.83 16.83
CA ASN A 165 -4.59 37.84 17.65
C ASN A 165 -4.14 39.10 16.86
N TYR A 166 -4.01 38.98 15.53
CA TYR A 166 -3.46 40.02 14.65
C TYR A 166 -4.29 40.21 13.37
N GLY A 167 -5.49 39.64 13.30
CA GLY A 167 -6.43 39.91 12.22
C GLY A 167 -6.93 41.36 12.24
N PRO A 168 -7.39 41.86 11.08
CA PRO A 168 -7.81 43.27 10.96
C PRO A 168 -8.97 43.62 11.85
#